data_999ea95d98df532b586dbca058058b0d
#
_entry.id   999ea95d98df532b586dbca058058b0d
#
_cell.length_a   1.000
_cell.length_b   1.000
_cell.length_c   1.000
_cell.angle_alpha   90.00
_cell.angle_beta   90.00
_cell.angle_gamma   90.00
#
_symmetry.space_group_name_H-M   'P 1'
#
loop_
_entity.id
_entity.type
_entity.pdbx_description
1 polymer ?
#
loop_
_entity_poly.entity_id
_entity_poly.type
_entity_poly.pdbx_seq_one_letter_code
_entity_poly.pdbx_strand_id
1 'polypeptide(L)'
;SDTMAEGLVGMALPQAHDVFQRSGNGMSIKKALFGGGVETNATASYQGSIQDWLPVKNIIGGVVITKDNRFIKILEIVPVNIYLKSAEDRQVIVEAFAAYLKIAPDHMQFEARTLPADISRYVERMQEYAKNEDNAYCREMIQDNIQDIGMGVASNALQHRFFMVFQYESQMRASPNTVQCIIQRLNEEADTARRYLD
;
A
#
# COMPACT_ATOMS: atom_id res chain seq x y z
N SER A 1 24.72 23.78 9.40
CA SER A 1 23.75 22.91 10.10
C SER A 1 22.34 22.99 9.52
N ASP A 2 22.15 23.62 8.36
CA ASP A 2 20.80 23.82 7.75
C ASP A 2 20.40 22.77 6.70
N THR A 3 21.29 21.85 6.37
CA THR A 3 21.06 20.90 5.26
C THR A 3 20.20 19.69 5.64
N MET A 4 19.95 19.46 6.92
CA MET A 4 19.09 18.36 7.39
C MET A 4 17.60 18.74 7.48
N ALA A 5 17.30 20.03 7.59
CA ALA A 5 15.92 20.52 7.70
C ALA A 5 15.21 20.55 6.33
N GLU A 6 15.92 20.79 5.26
CA GLU A 6 15.33 20.88 3.90
C GLU A 6 14.86 19.53 3.36
N GLY A 7 15.43 18.42 3.81
CA GLY A 7 15.02 17.07 3.39
C GLY A 7 13.69 16.59 3.99
N LEU A 8 13.31 17.14 5.15
CA LEU A 8 12.08 16.75 5.86
C LEU A 8 10.85 17.61 5.49
N VAL A 9 11.08 18.79 4.92
CA VAL A 9 10.02 19.75 4.57
C VAL A 9 9.13 19.29 3.42
N GLY A 10 9.55 18.27 2.68
CA GLY A 10 8.74 17.63 1.63
C GLY A 10 7.87 16.46 2.09
N MET A 11 7.99 16.02 3.35
CA MET A 11 7.16 14.95 3.89
C MET A 11 5.83 15.50 4.38
N ALA A 12 4.87 15.35 3.57
CA ALA A 12 3.49 15.65 3.87
C ALA A 12 2.93 14.64 4.88
N LEU A 13 2.13 15.08 5.82
CA LEU A 13 1.44 14.22 6.76
C LEU A 13 0.33 13.43 6.11
N PRO A 14 0.15 12.21 6.55
CA PRO A 14 -0.67 11.24 5.86
C PRO A 14 -2.06 11.10 6.46
N GLN A 15 -3.02 10.81 5.58
CA GLN A 15 -4.18 10.02 5.97
C GLN A 15 -3.77 8.54 5.86
N ALA A 16 -3.70 7.87 7.00
CA ALA A 16 -3.31 6.46 7.03
C ALA A 16 -4.47 5.58 6.59
N HIS A 17 -4.39 5.05 5.37
CA HIS A 17 -5.30 4.00 4.93
C HIS A 17 -4.68 2.62 5.15
N ASP A 18 -5.40 1.75 5.87
CA ASP A 18 -5.02 0.35 6.02
C ASP A 18 -5.22 -0.38 4.68
N VAL A 19 -4.12 -0.72 4.04
CA VAL A 19 -4.09 -1.35 2.70
C VAL A 19 -4.78 -2.71 2.68
N PHE A 20 -5.05 -3.30 3.86
CA PHE A 20 -5.53 -4.67 3.98
C PHE A 20 -7.00 -4.84 4.39
N GLN A 21 -7.82 -3.80 4.45
CA GLN A 21 -9.23 -3.97 4.88
C GLN A 21 -10.16 -4.62 3.84
N ARG A 22 -9.69 -5.06 2.68
CA ARG A 22 -10.54 -5.68 1.63
C ARG A 22 -10.41 -7.19 1.46
N SER A 23 -9.95 -7.92 2.42
CA SER A 23 -9.99 -9.40 2.37
C SER A 23 -10.79 -10.00 3.51
N GLY A 24 -12.05 -9.63 3.59
CA GLY A 24 -13.05 -10.36 4.35
C GLY A 24 -13.83 -11.29 3.42
N ASN A 25 -13.30 -12.44 3.12
CA ASN A 25 -14.03 -13.70 2.93
C ASN A 25 -13.03 -14.78 2.57
N GLY A 26 -12.65 -15.55 3.57
CA GLY A 26 -11.89 -16.78 3.39
C GLY A 26 -12.76 -17.82 2.66
N MET A 27 -12.72 -17.80 1.33
CA MET A 27 -13.23 -18.89 0.52
C MET A 27 -12.08 -19.77 0.11
N SER A 28 -12.07 -20.97 0.65
CA SER A 28 -11.12 -22.04 0.35
C SER A 28 -11.11 -22.35 -1.15
N ILE A 29 -10.08 -21.87 -1.87
CA ILE A 29 -9.87 -22.13 -3.29
C ILE A 29 -9.20 -23.51 -3.48
N LYS A 30 -9.58 -24.52 -2.72
CA LYS A 30 -9.00 -25.86 -2.85
C LYS A 30 -9.81 -26.84 -3.69
N LYS A 31 -10.91 -26.45 -4.35
CA LYS A 31 -11.79 -27.46 -4.98
C LYS A 31 -12.29 -27.18 -6.40
N ALA A 32 -11.73 -26.29 -7.18
CA ALA A 32 -12.30 -25.95 -8.48
C ALA A 32 -11.39 -26.05 -9.72
N LEU A 33 -10.17 -26.55 -9.65
CA LEU A 33 -9.27 -26.53 -10.83
C LEU A 33 -8.38 -27.77 -10.99
N PHE A 34 -8.91 -29.00 -10.90
CA PHE A 34 -8.19 -30.13 -11.52
C PHE A 34 -9.10 -31.35 -11.65
N GLY A 35 -9.79 -31.40 -12.76
CA GLY A 35 -10.36 -32.64 -13.31
C GLY A 35 -9.84 -32.81 -14.72
N GLY A 36 -9.17 -33.95 -15.00
CA GLY A 36 -8.85 -34.36 -16.34
C GLY A 36 -7.38 -34.74 -16.57
N GLY A 37 -7.03 -36.02 -16.47
CA GLY A 37 -5.70 -36.52 -16.72
C GLY A 37 -5.33 -36.56 -18.21
N VAL A 38 -4.06 -36.27 -18.49
CA VAL A 38 -3.29 -36.82 -19.63
C VAL A 38 -1.87 -37.07 -19.12
N GLU A 39 -1.46 -38.34 -19.08
CA GLU A 39 -0.07 -38.71 -18.85
C GLU A 39 0.77 -38.32 -20.07
N THR A 40 1.65 -37.35 -19.91
CA THR A 40 2.80 -37.21 -20.81
C THR A 40 4.06 -37.10 -19.97
N ASN A 41 4.97 -38.06 -20.16
CA ASN A 41 6.33 -38.03 -19.67
C ASN A 41 7.06 -36.79 -20.22
N ALA A 42 7.11 -35.76 -19.41
CA ALA A 42 7.93 -34.57 -19.64
C ALA A 42 8.75 -34.31 -18.38
N THR A 43 10.07 -34.30 -18.55
CA THR A 43 11.12 -33.73 -17.71
C THR A 43 10.59 -32.97 -16.46
N ALA A 44 11.06 -33.39 -15.30
CA ALA A 44 10.71 -32.79 -14.00
C ALA A 44 10.76 -31.27 -14.05
N SER A 45 9.69 -30.65 -14.49
CA SER A 45 9.49 -29.21 -14.38
C SER A 45 9.21 -28.90 -12.92
N TYR A 46 9.98 -28.04 -12.38
CA TYR A 46 9.87 -27.47 -11.03
C TYR A 46 8.42 -26.96 -10.80
N GLN A 47 7.57 -27.81 -10.28
CA GLN A 47 6.18 -27.46 -9.93
C GLN A 47 6.12 -26.85 -8.52
N GLY A 48 7.01 -25.89 -8.24
CA GLY A 48 6.87 -25.02 -7.08
C GLY A 48 5.69 -24.08 -7.30
N SER A 49 4.69 -24.15 -6.45
CA SER A 49 3.61 -23.16 -6.43
C SER A 49 4.20 -21.77 -6.19
N ILE A 50 3.65 -20.72 -6.83
CA ILE A 50 3.99 -19.31 -6.53
C ILE A 50 3.92 -19.05 -5.02
N GLN A 51 3.01 -19.72 -4.31
CA GLN A 51 2.89 -19.65 -2.85
C GLN A 51 4.12 -20.21 -2.11
N ASP A 52 4.82 -21.19 -2.69
CA ASP A 52 6.05 -21.73 -2.11
C ASP A 52 7.23 -20.76 -2.25
N TRP A 53 7.22 -19.96 -3.30
CA TRP A 53 8.22 -18.93 -3.54
C TRP A 53 8.00 -17.67 -2.69
N LEU A 54 6.75 -17.29 -2.44
CA LEU A 54 6.43 -16.12 -1.63
C LEU A 54 6.91 -16.31 -0.18
N PRO A 55 7.60 -15.33 0.42
CA PRO A 55 8.04 -15.39 1.81
C PRO A 55 6.89 -15.28 2.83
N VAL A 56 5.65 -15.14 2.36
CA VAL A 56 4.45 -14.97 3.19
C VAL A 56 3.91 -16.34 3.60
N LYS A 57 3.71 -16.54 4.90
CA LYS A 57 3.11 -17.73 5.49
C LYS A 57 1.61 -17.58 5.71
N ASN A 58 1.19 -16.44 6.26
CA ASN A 58 -0.21 -16.15 6.56
C ASN A 58 -0.44 -14.64 6.71
N ILE A 59 -1.72 -14.23 6.69
CA ILE A 59 -2.15 -12.86 7.00
C ILE A 59 -3.28 -12.96 8.01
N ILE A 60 -3.10 -12.40 9.20
CA ILE A 60 -4.08 -12.44 10.29
C ILE A 60 -4.24 -11.04 10.87
N GLY A 61 -5.48 -10.55 10.96
CA GLY A 61 -5.77 -9.23 11.53
C GLY A 61 -5.04 -8.07 10.84
N GLY A 62 -4.81 -8.17 9.53
CA GLY A 62 -4.06 -7.15 8.77
C GLY A 62 -2.55 -7.14 9.02
N VAL A 63 -2.03 -8.18 9.68
CA VAL A 63 -0.59 -8.39 9.90
C VAL A 63 -0.12 -9.55 9.01
N VAL A 64 0.92 -9.31 8.24
CA VAL A 64 1.60 -10.31 7.41
C VAL A 64 2.56 -11.10 8.28
N ILE A 65 2.43 -12.42 8.26
CA ILE A 65 3.34 -13.36 8.93
C ILE A 65 4.18 -14.03 7.88
N THR A 66 5.49 -13.88 7.97
CA THR A 66 6.45 -14.45 7.02
C THR A 66 6.90 -15.85 7.44
N LYS A 67 7.54 -16.58 6.50
CA LYS A 67 8.06 -17.94 6.74
C LYS A 67 9.21 -17.95 7.75
N ASP A 68 9.93 -16.84 7.87
CA ASP A 68 11.02 -16.60 8.82
C ASP A 68 10.57 -16.03 10.18
N ASN A 69 9.25 -16.12 10.47
CA ASN A 69 8.61 -15.67 11.70
C ASN A 69 8.71 -14.16 11.98
N ARG A 70 8.71 -13.35 10.94
CA ARG A 70 8.52 -11.90 11.06
C ARG A 70 7.04 -11.58 10.97
N PHE A 71 6.63 -10.60 11.74
CA PHE A 71 5.27 -10.04 11.76
C PHE A 71 5.37 -8.62 11.26
N ILE A 72 4.61 -8.29 10.21
CA ILE A 72 4.74 -7.02 9.51
C ILE A 72 3.36 -6.38 9.37
N LYS A 73 3.20 -5.17 9.89
CA LYS A 73 2.05 -4.30 9.67
C LYS A 73 2.47 -3.16 8.77
N ILE A 74 1.70 -2.90 7.72
CA ILE A 74 1.98 -1.86 6.74
C ILE A 74 0.82 -0.87 6.74
N LEU A 75 1.14 0.42 6.88
CA LEU A 75 0.22 1.53 6.67
C LEU A 75 0.65 2.28 5.41
N GLU A 76 -0.30 2.55 4.53
CA GLU A 76 -0.08 3.47 3.43
C GLU A 76 -0.35 4.90 3.90
N ILE A 77 0.57 5.78 3.54
CA ILE A 77 0.53 7.19 3.86
C ILE A 77 0.03 7.96 2.64
N VAL A 78 -1.04 8.73 2.79
CA VAL A 78 -1.51 9.65 1.76
C VAL A 78 -0.83 11.01 1.96
N PRO A 79 0.09 11.42 1.05
CA PRO A 79 0.84 12.65 1.25
C PRO A 79 -0.05 13.88 1.09
N VAL A 80 0.14 14.86 1.97
CA VAL A 80 -0.50 16.18 1.90
C VAL A 80 0.52 17.21 1.42
N ASN A 81 0.17 18.05 0.46
CA ASN A 81 1.05 19.11 0.02
C ASN A 81 1.08 20.26 1.04
N ILE A 82 2.12 20.28 1.87
CA ILE A 82 2.30 21.28 2.92
C ILE A 82 2.52 22.70 2.39
N TYR A 83 2.99 22.86 1.14
CA TYR A 83 3.17 24.18 0.53
C TYR A 83 1.85 24.88 0.22
N LEU A 84 0.75 24.14 0.12
CA LEU A 84 -0.61 24.65 -0.06
C LEU A 84 -1.30 24.97 1.27
N LYS A 85 -0.65 24.72 2.40
CA LYS A 85 -1.17 24.97 3.73
C LYS A 85 -0.73 26.32 4.28
N SER A 86 -1.51 26.89 5.19
CA SER A 86 -1.12 28.10 5.92
C SER A 86 0.14 27.87 6.76
N ALA A 87 0.79 28.94 7.20
CA ALA A 87 1.97 28.83 8.06
C ALA A 87 1.62 28.17 9.41
N GLU A 88 0.45 28.46 9.95
CA GLU A 88 -0.06 27.89 11.20
C GLU A 88 -0.35 26.40 11.05
N ASP A 89 -1.06 25.99 9.97
CA ASP A 89 -1.34 24.58 9.68
C ASP A 89 -0.05 23.78 9.49
N ARG A 90 0.94 24.34 8.80
CA ARG A 90 2.25 23.70 8.63
C ARG A 90 2.94 23.44 9.96
N GLN A 91 2.87 24.42 10.87
CA GLN A 91 3.47 24.28 12.19
C GLN A 91 2.80 23.15 12.98
N VAL A 92 1.47 23.11 12.99
CA VAL A 92 0.68 22.04 13.66
C VAL A 92 1.07 20.67 13.12
N ILE A 93 1.17 20.55 11.80
CA ILE A 93 1.57 19.33 11.11
C ILE A 93 2.96 18.84 11.55
N VAL A 94 3.94 19.75 11.53
CA VAL A 94 5.32 19.42 11.93
C VAL A 94 5.40 19.04 13.41
N GLU A 95 4.67 19.74 14.29
CA GLU A 95 4.62 19.42 15.72
C GLU A 95 3.97 18.06 16.00
N ALA A 96 2.88 17.73 15.31
CA ALA A 96 2.24 16.41 15.41
C ALA A 96 3.17 15.29 14.99
N PHE A 97 3.86 15.47 13.86
CA PHE A 97 4.85 14.50 13.38
C PHE A 97 6.03 14.36 14.34
N ALA A 98 6.57 15.47 14.83
CA ALA A 98 7.65 15.46 15.82
C ALA A 98 7.22 14.80 17.14
N ALA A 99 5.97 15.01 17.57
CA ALA A 99 5.41 14.36 18.76
C ALA A 99 5.30 12.85 18.54
N TYR A 100 4.83 12.42 17.37
CA TYR A 100 4.78 11.01 17.03
C TYR A 100 6.16 10.35 17.02
N LEU A 101 7.17 10.99 16.42
CA LEU A 101 8.53 10.44 16.35
C LEU A 101 9.16 10.20 17.73
N LYS A 102 8.75 10.95 18.75
CA LYS A 102 9.24 10.74 20.15
C LYS A 102 8.73 9.46 20.79
N ILE A 103 7.60 8.94 20.30
CA ILE A 103 6.95 7.74 20.83
C ILE A 103 6.96 6.58 19.83
N ALA A 104 7.45 6.82 18.62
CA ALA A 104 7.50 5.83 17.57
C ALA A 104 8.35 4.62 17.99
N PRO A 105 7.93 3.38 17.68
CA PRO A 105 8.71 2.20 18.02
C PRO A 105 10.02 2.13 17.20
N ASP A 106 11.09 1.65 17.82
CA ASP A 106 12.43 1.56 17.20
C ASP A 106 12.47 0.69 15.93
N HIS A 107 11.52 -0.22 15.79
CA HIS A 107 11.40 -1.14 14.65
C HIS A 107 10.48 -0.63 13.53
N MET A 108 10.08 0.63 13.58
CA MET A 108 9.32 1.29 12.52
C MET A 108 10.24 1.76 11.41
N GLN A 109 9.78 1.62 10.16
CA GLN A 109 10.49 2.08 8.97
C GLN A 109 9.56 2.93 8.10
N PHE A 110 10.11 3.96 7.47
CA PHE A 110 9.44 4.68 6.38
C PHE A 110 9.95 4.16 5.05
N GLU A 111 9.04 3.86 4.15
CA GLU A 111 9.35 3.39 2.80
C GLU A 111 8.68 4.27 1.76
N ALA A 112 9.45 4.80 0.83
CA ALA A 112 8.95 5.51 -0.34
C ALA A 112 9.19 4.64 -1.58
N ARG A 113 8.12 4.39 -2.34
CA ARG A 113 8.18 3.61 -3.58
C ARG A 113 7.72 4.44 -4.76
N THR A 114 8.47 4.36 -5.84
CA THR A 114 8.07 4.91 -7.13
C THR A 114 7.46 3.78 -7.95
N LEU A 115 6.20 3.96 -8.33
CA LEU A 115 5.43 2.99 -9.11
C LEU A 115 4.89 3.69 -10.36
N PRO A 116 4.63 2.95 -11.45
CA PRO A 116 3.84 3.49 -12.55
C PRO A 116 2.50 4.01 -12.02
N ALA A 117 2.09 5.19 -12.47
CA ALA A 117 0.81 5.76 -12.07
C ALA A 117 -0.33 4.94 -12.68
N ASP A 118 -1.30 4.55 -11.85
CA ASP A 118 -2.52 3.92 -12.32
C ASP A 118 -3.50 4.98 -12.80
N ILE A 119 -3.55 5.16 -14.11
CA ILE A 119 -4.46 6.09 -14.78
C ILE A 119 -5.80 5.45 -15.15
N SER A 120 -5.98 4.14 -14.93
CA SER A 120 -7.16 3.39 -15.34
C SER A 120 -8.46 4.03 -14.84
N ARG A 121 -8.50 4.43 -13.57
CA ARG A 121 -9.66 5.10 -12.97
C ARG A 121 -9.96 6.46 -13.61
N TYR A 122 -8.94 7.17 -14.04
CA TYR A 122 -9.13 8.46 -14.73
C TYR A 122 -9.74 8.22 -16.10
N VAL A 123 -9.19 7.27 -16.86
CA VAL A 123 -9.69 6.91 -18.20
C VAL A 123 -11.13 6.39 -18.12
N GLU A 124 -11.46 5.51 -17.17
CA GLU A 124 -12.83 5.03 -16.94
C GLU A 124 -13.80 6.19 -16.68
N ARG A 125 -13.43 7.15 -15.83
CA ARG A 125 -14.26 8.33 -15.54
C ARG A 125 -14.43 9.22 -16.77
N MET A 126 -13.38 9.43 -17.55
CA MET A 126 -13.45 10.19 -18.79
C MET A 126 -14.36 9.50 -19.83
N GLN A 127 -14.30 8.17 -19.92
CA GLN A 127 -15.20 7.39 -20.78
C GLN A 127 -16.67 7.52 -20.35
N GLU A 128 -16.92 7.56 -19.04
CA GLU A 128 -18.25 7.78 -18.50
C GLU A 128 -18.76 9.18 -18.84
N TYR A 129 -17.93 10.21 -18.71
CA TYR A 129 -18.27 11.56 -19.13
C TYR A 129 -18.56 11.64 -20.63
N ALA A 130 -17.74 11.01 -21.49
CA ALA A 130 -17.98 10.97 -22.92
C ALA A 130 -19.31 10.29 -23.30
N LYS A 131 -19.76 9.28 -22.55
CA LYS A 131 -21.05 8.61 -22.76
C LYS A 131 -22.24 9.51 -22.41
N ASN A 132 -22.09 10.34 -21.39
CA ASN A 132 -23.17 11.19 -20.88
C ASN A 132 -23.14 12.61 -21.47
N GLU A 133 -22.15 12.91 -22.32
CA GLU A 133 -22.03 14.22 -22.97
C GLU A 133 -22.91 14.29 -24.21
N ASP A 134 -23.82 15.29 -24.26
CA ASP A 134 -24.74 15.48 -25.36
C ASP A 134 -24.09 16.21 -26.54
N ASN A 135 -23.10 17.08 -26.26
CA ASN A 135 -22.44 17.87 -27.30
C ASN A 135 -21.37 17.00 -28.02
N ALA A 136 -21.57 16.79 -29.31
CA ALA A 136 -20.68 15.98 -30.15
C ALA A 136 -19.23 16.48 -30.15
N TYR A 137 -19.03 17.81 -30.17
CA TYR A 137 -17.69 18.40 -30.14
C TYR A 137 -16.97 18.18 -28.81
N CYS A 138 -17.68 18.34 -27.69
CA CYS A 138 -17.13 18.04 -26.37
C CYS A 138 -16.80 16.56 -26.22
N ARG A 139 -17.63 15.69 -26.76
CA ARG A 139 -17.39 14.24 -26.76
C ARG A 139 -16.09 13.87 -27.51
N GLU A 140 -15.88 14.48 -28.68
CA GLU A 140 -14.70 14.29 -29.51
C GLU A 140 -13.44 14.76 -28.72
N MET A 141 -13.46 15.94 -28.11
CA MET A 141 -12.37 16.44 -27.27
C MET A 141 -12.04 15.50 -26.09
N ILE A 142 -13.05 14.92 -25.47
CA ILE A 142 -12.82 13.93 -24.39
C ILE A 142 -12.16 12.68 -24.95
N GLN A 143 -12.57 12.20 -26.12
CA GLN A 143 -11.97 11.02 -26.76
C GLN A 143 -10.51 11.26 -27.17
N ASP A 144 -10.20 12.42 -27.74
CA ASP A 144 -8.84 12.82 -28.09
C ASP A 144 -7.96 12.88 -26.84
N ASN A 145 -8.47 13.46 -25.75
CA ASN A 145 -7.77 13.50 -24.47
C ASN A 145 -7.46 12.09 -23.91
N ILE A 146 -8.43 11.17 -24.01
CA ILE A 146 -8.22 9.76 -23.60
C ILE A 146 -7.13 9.10 -24.44
N GLN A 147 -7.10 9.36 -25.75
CA GLN A 147 -6.13 8.81 -26.67
C GLN A 147 -4.72 9.35 -26.40
N ASP A 148 -4.57 10.65 -26.19
CA ASP A 148 -3.31 11.31 -25.87
C ASP A 148 -2.73 10.79 -24.55
N ILE A 149 -3.56 10.62 -23.53
CA ILE A 149 -3.16 10.04 -22.25
C ILE A 149 -2.73 8.58 -22.44
N GLY A 150 -3.45 7.81 -23.25
CA GLY A 150 -3.12 6.41 -23.54
C GLY A 150 -1.78 6.25 -24.25
N MET A 151 -1.42 7.16 -25.15
CA MET A 151 -0.20 7.07 -25.96
C MET A 151 1.04 7.67 -25.27
N GLY A 152 0.90 8.72 -24.49
CA GLY A 152 2.04 9.50 -24.01
C GLY A 152 2.30 9.40 -22.51
N VAL A 153 1.26 9.43 -21.70
CA VAL A 153 1.38 9.57 -20.24
C VAL A 153 1.47 8.21 -19.55
N ALA A 154 0.79 7.18 -20.10
CA ALA A 154 0.72 5.86 -19.48
C ALA A 154 2.09 5.18 -19.32
N SER A 155 3.05 5.48 -20.21
CA SER A 155 4.37 4.84 -20.18
C SER A 155 5.37 5.53 -19.24
N ASN A 156 5.17 6.81 -18.88
CA ASN A 156 6.14 7.62 -18.15
C ASN A 156 5.61 8.27 -16.87
N ALA A 157 4.32 8.17 -16.59
CA ALA A 157 3.75 8.72 -15.36
C ALA A 157 4.17 7.87 -14.16
N LEU A 158 4.89 8.47 -13.23
CA LEU A 158 5.33 7.83 -11.98
C LEU A 158 4.57 8.43 -10.80
N GLN A 159 4.15 7.57 -9.88
CA GLN A 159 3.52 7.93 -8.62
C GLN A 159 4.42 7.50 -7.46
N HIS A 160 4.64 8.42 -6.53
CA HIS A 160 5.28 8.08 -5.26
C HIS A 160 4.21 7.64 -4.27
N ARG A 161 4.42 6.47 -3.67
CA ARG A 161 3.61 5.96 -2.56
C ARG A 161 4.49 5.82 -1.33
N PHE A 162 3.95 6.19 -0.19
CA PHE A 162 4.66 6.20 1.08
C PHE A 162 4.02 5.22 2.03
N PHE A 163 4.86 4.50 2.77
CA PHE A 163 4.42 3.48 3.69
C PHE A 163 5.16 3.62 5.03
N MET A 164 4.44 3.34 6.10
CA MET A 164 5.02 3.04 7.41
C MET A 164 4.95 1.54 7.63
N VAL A 165 6.08 0.95 7.93
CA VAL A 165 6.22 -0.49 8.13
C VAL A 165 6.62 -0.75 9.57
N PHE A 166 5.78 -1.46 10.31
CA PHE A 166 6.04 -1.92 11.66
C PHE A 166 6.43 -3.40 11.58
N GLN A 167 7.58 -3.74 12.09
CA GLN A 167 8.10 -5.10 12.01
C GLN A 167 8.45 -5.62 13.40
N TYR A 168 8.02 -6.84 13.70
CA TYR A 168 8.44 -7.60 14.87
C TYR A 168 9.04 -8.93 14.43
N GLU A 169 10.21 -9.26 14.93
CA GLU A 169 10.89 -10.52 14.67
C GLU A 169 10.84 -11.41 15.92
N SER A 170 10.26 -12.61 15.78
CA SER A 170 10.23 -13.58 16.86
C SER A 170 11.39 -14.57 16.71
N GLN A 171 12.28 -14.60 17.69
CA GLN A 171 13.43 -15.52 17.69
C GLN A 171 13.04 -16.99 17.87
N MET A 172 11.83 -17.28 18.33
CA MET A 172 11.31 -18.63 18.54
C MET A 172 9.98 -18.84 17.80
N ARG A 173 9.61 -20.11 17.55
CA ARG A 173 8.26 -20.44 17.11
C ARG A 173 7.27 -19.93 18.15
N ALA A 174 6.58 -18.85 17.80
CA ALA A 174 5.62 -18.24 18.69
C ALA A 174 4.45 -19.21 18.94
N SER A 175 4.03 -19.36 20.20
CA SER A 175 2.80 -20.05 20.54
C SER A 175 1.59 -19.29 20.00
N PRO A 176 0.41 -19.91 19.80
CA PRO A 176 -0.77 -19.21 19.32
C PRO A 176 -1.11 -17.95 20.12
N ASN A 177 -0.97 -18.01 21.45
CA ASN A 177 -1.19 -16.85 22.33
C ASN A 177 -0.17 -15.74 22.10
N THR A 178 1.11 -16.09 21.89
CA THR A 178 2.17 -15.14 21.58
C THR A 178 1.91 -14.45 20.23
N VAL A 179 1.48 -15.20 19.21
CA VAL A 179 1.11 -14.67 17.91
C VAL A 179 0.00 -13.63 18.05
N GLN A 180 -1.04 -13.93 18.84
CA GLN A 180 -2.16 -13.01 19.08
C GLN A 180 -1.69 -11.72 19.77
N CYS A 181 -0.84 -11.82 20.78
CA CYS A 181 -0.26 -10.65 21.46
C CYS A 181 0.57 -9.77 20.51
N ILE A 182 1.38 -10.37 19.63
CA ILE A 182 2.20 -9.63 18.67
C ILE A 182 1.28 -8.89 17.67
N ILE A 183 0.25 -9.57 17.15
CA ILE A 183 -0.71 -8.96 16.23
C ILE A 183 -1.43 -7.78 16.89
N GLN A 184 -1.88 -7.95 18.12
CA GLN A 184 -2.53 -6.89 18.87
C GLN A 184 -1.60 -5.69 19.06
N ARG A 185 -0.37 -5.93 19.49
CA ARG A 185 0.65 -4.87 19.66
C ARG A 185 0.91 -4.09 18.38
N LEU A 186 1.13 -4.77 17.24
CA LEU A 186 1.36 -4.11 15.96
C LEU A 186 0.14 -3.29 15.49
N ASN A 187 -1.07 -3.75 15.78
CA ASN A 187 -2.27 -2.98 15.49
C ASN A 187 -2.38 -1.74 16.39
N GLU A 188 -2.07 -1.84 17.69
CA GLU A 188 -2.04 -0.71 18.62
C GLU A 188 -0.98 0.34 18.22
N GLU A 189 0.20 -0.08 17.77
CA GLU A 189 1.25 0.80 17.25
C GLU A 189 0.80 1.53 15.97
N ALA A 190 0.15 0.80 15.04
CA ALA A 190 -0.41 1.37 13.83
C ALA A 190 -1.56 2.35 14.11
N ASP A 191 -2.45 2.03 15.05
CA ASP A 191 -3.55 2.92 15.47
C ASP A 191 -3.04 4.16 16.21
N THR A 192 -1.92 4.03 16.92
CA THR A 192 -1.25 5.16 17.54
C THR A 192 -0.68 6.10 16.48
N ALA A 193 0.02 5.57 15.48
CA ALA A 193 0.50 6.36 14.34
C ALA A 193 -0.65 7.11 13.67
N ARG A 194 -1.76 6.42 13.39
CA ARG A 194 -2.95 7.02 12.77
C ARG A 194 -3.51 8.19 13.59
N ARG A 195 -3.66 8.03 14.91
CA ARG A 195 -4.19 9.08 15.79
C ARG A 195 -3.35 10.34 15.89
N TYR A 196 -2.03 10.21 15.70
CA TYR A 196 -1.13 11.37 15.74
C TYR A 196 -0.99 12.05 14.39
N LEU A 197 -1.24 11.32 13.30
CA LEU A 197 -0.96 11.77 11.94
C LEU A 197 -2.22 12.03 11.11
N ASP A 198 -3.40 11.78 11.62
CA ASP A 198 -4.70 12.10 11.04
C ASP A 198 -5.14 13.50 11.50
#